data_1d7f99e0a761b8b243cd7e6da59b4efb
#
_entry.id   1d7f99e0a761b8b243cd7e6da59b4efb
#
_cell.length_a   1.000
_cell.length_b   1.000
_cell.length_c   1.000
_cell.angle_alpha   90.00
_cell.angle_beta   90.00
_cell.angle_gamma   90.00
#
_symmetry.space_group_name_H-M   'P 1'
#
loop_
_entity.id
_entity.type
_entity.pdbx_description
1 polymer ?
#
loop_
_entity_poly.entity_id
_entity_poly.type
_entity_poly.pdbx_seq_one_letter_code
_entity_poly.pdbx_strand_id
1 'polypeptide(L)'
;LGNFKITYYCTGSCCCGKSDGITASGRKAVPYYTVAVDRRKIPLNCIVVINGKEYRADDTGGAIKGNRIDICVGSHSEALKNGVKHMDVYIKK
;
A
#
# COMPACT_ATOMS: atom_id res chain seq x y z
N LEU A 1 10.31 4.02 10.92
CA LEU A 1 9.59 2.86 11.46
C LEU A 1 10.39 1.57 11.38
N GLY A 2 11.40 1.52 10.56
CA GLY A 2 12.20 0.34 10.36
C GLY A 2 11.91 -0.35 9.04
N ASN A 3 12.38 -1.58 8.90
CA ASN A 3 12.29 -2.33 7.64
C ASN A 3 10.92 -2.99 7.49
N PHE A 4 10.29 -2.76 6.32
CA PHE A 4 8.99 -3.33 6.00
C PHE A 4 9.07 -4.21 4.75
N LYS A 5 8.27 -5.25 4.73
CA LYS A 5 8.07 -6.05 3.53
C LYS A 5 7.13 -5.29 2.59
N ILE A 6 7.62 -4.99 1.40
CA ILE A 6 6.88 -4.21 0.41
C ILE A 6 6.39 -5.14 -0.69
N THR A 7 5.09 -5.16 -0.89
CA THR A 7 4.44 -5.90 -1.97
C THR A 7 3.65 -4.93 -2.83
N TYR A 8 3.06 -5.41 -3.92
CA TYR A 8 2.38 -4.56 -4.89
C TYR A 8 1.05 -5.18 -5.29
N TYR A 9 0.05 -4.35 -5.51
CA TYR A 9 -1.27 -4.81 -5.96
C TYR A 9 -1.84 -3.82 -6.98
N CYS A 10 -2.77 -4.30 -7.80
CA CYS A 10 -3.50 -3.44 -8.73
C CYS A 10 -4.87 -3.07 -8.13
N THR A 11 -5.54 -2.08 -8.72
CA THR A 11 -6.86 -1.64 -8.25
C THR A 11 -8.00 -2.52 -8.73
N GLY A 12 -7.72 -3.49 -9.61
CA GLY A 12 -8.74 -4.37 -10.15
C GLY A 12 -9.15 -5.48 -9.20
N SER A 13 -10.26 -6.13 -9.49
CA SER A 13 -10.77 -7.22 -8.67
C SER A 13 -9.81 -8.41 -8.57
N CYS A 14 -8.92 -8.55 -9.53
CA CYS A 14 -7.93 -9.63 -9.54
C CYS A 14 -6.94 -9.52 -8.38
N CYS A 15 -6.73 -8.32 -7.83
CA CYS A 15 -5.77 -8.11 -6.76
C CYS A 15 -6.42 -7.85 -5.41
N CYS A 16 -7.48 -7.05 -5.37
CA CYS A 16 -8.06 -6.60 -4.09
C CYS A 16 -9.50 -7.05 -3.88
N GLY A 17 -10.11 -7.72 -4.83
CA GLY A 17 -11.48 -8.21 -4.71
C GLY A 17 -12.55 -7.14 -4.75
N LYS A 18 -12.17 -5.88 -5.00
CA LYS A 18 -13.09 -4.76 -5.10
C LYS A 18 -13.15 -4.26 -6.53
N SER A 19 -14.35 -3.95 -7.01
CA SER A 19 -14.51 -3.44 -8.37
C SER A 19 -14.57 -1.92 -8.42
N ASP A 20 -14.83 -1.26 -7.29
CA ASP A 20 -15.01 0.20 -7.24
C ASP A 20 -13.72 0.97 -6.95
N GLY A 21 -12.66 0.29 -6.48
CA GLY A 21 -11.40 0.93 -6.17
C GLY A 21 -11.40 1.81 -4.92
N ILE A 22 -12.44 1.72 -4.09
CA ILE A 22 -12.54 2.52 -2.87
C ILE A 22 -11.75 1.85 -1.76
N THR A 23 -10.93 2.64 -1.08
CA THR A 23 -10.07 2.17 0.00
C THR A 23 -10.79 2.22 1.35
N ALA A 24 -10.14 1.71 2.39
CA ALA A 24 -10.68 1.72 3.75
C ALA A 24 -10.87 3.15 4.29
N SER A 25 -10.11 4.12 3.78
CA SER A 25 -10.27 5.53 4.18
C SER A 25 -11.46 6.20 3.49
N GLY A 26 -12.11 5.51 2.55
CA GLY A 26 -13.22 6.06 1.77
C GLY A 26 -12.79 6.81 0.52
N ARG A 27 -11.48 6.88 0.25
CA ARG A 27 -10.95 7.53 -0.95
C ARG A 27 -10.69 6.50 -2.02
N LYS A 28 -10.71 6.96 -3.27
CA LYS A 28 -10.36 6.09 -4.40
C LYS A 28 -8.87 5.80 -4.39
N ALA A 29 -8.49 4.56 -4.64
CA ALA A 29 -7.09 4.16 -4.73
C ALA A 29 -6.42 4.85 -5.90
N VAL A 30 -5.23 5.42 -5.66
CA VAL A 30 -4.45 6.12 -6.68
C VAL A 30 -3.17 5.31 -6.94
N PRO A 31 -2.96 4.81 -8.16
CA PRO A 31 -1.74 4.07 -8.49
C PRO A 31 -0.49 4.88 -8.16
N TYR A 32 0.52 4.21 -7.61
CA TYR A 32 1.81 4.79 -7.24
C TYR A 32 1.73 5.82 -6.11
N TYR A 33 0.59 5.90 -5.40
CA TYR A 33 0.43 6.80 -4.26
C TYR A 33 -0.27 6.14 -3.08
N THR A 34 -1.34 5.39 -3.32
CA THR A 34 -2.08 4.68 -2.27
C THR A 34 -1.35 3.43 -1.84
N VAL A 35 -1.25 3.22 -0.52
CA VAL A 35 -0.71 1.98 0.03
C VAL A 35 -1.66 1.38 1.05
N ALA A 36 -1.67 0.05 1.13
CA ALA A 36 -2.40 -0.69 2.15
C ALA A 36 -1.45 -1.01 3.29
N VAL A 37 -1.90 -0.80 4.51
CA VAL A 37 -1.07 -0.96 5.70
C VAL A 37 -1.83 -1.70 6.80
N ASP A 38 -1.10 -2.15 7.82
CA ASP A 38 -1.72 -2.58 9.07
C ASP A 38 -1.95 -1.32 9.91
N ARG A 39 -3.21 -0.94 10.07
CA ARG A 39 -3.58 0.30 10.76
C ARG A 39 -3.12 0.33 12.23
N ARG A 40 -2.74 -0.79 12.78
CA ARG A 40 -2.17 -0.86 14.13
C ARG A 40 -0.72 -0.40 14.14
N LYS A 41 -0.05 -0.42 13.00
CA LYS A 41 1.34 0.05 12.82
C LYS A 41 1.39 1.44 12.22
N ILE A 42 0.54 1.71 11.23
CA ILE A 42 0.51 2.98 10.51
C ILE A 42 -0.95 3.42 10.44
N PRO A 43 -1.32 4.51 11.11
CA PRO A 43 -2.70 5.02 11.03
C PRO A 43 -3.09 5.40 9.61
N LEU A 44 -4.36 5.23 9.28
CA LEU A 44 -4.87 5.68 7.97
C LEU A 44 -4.73 7.20 7.85
N ASN A 45 -4.58 7.67 6.62
CA ASN A 45 -4.40 9.07 6.24
C ASN A 45 -3.02 9.64 6.53
N CYS A 46 -2.10 8.83 7.04
CA CYS A 46 -0.71 9.25 7.21
C CYS A 46 0.03 9.20 5.89
N ILE A 47 1.03 10.07 5.75
CA ILE A 47 1.96 10.00 4.62
C ILE A 47 3.17 9.19 5.07
N VAL A 48 3.50 8.17 4.30
CA VAL A 48 4.69 7.36 4.55
C VAL A 48 5.71 7.61 3.44
N VAL A 49 6.99 7.56 3.80
CA VAL A 49 8.08 7.74 2.85
C VAL A 49 8.81 6.41 2.70
N ILE A 50 8.88 5.92 1.47
CA ILE A 50 9.55 4.66 1.14
C ILE A 50 10.52 4.94 0.01
N ASN A 51 11.80 4.71 0.25
CA ASN A 51 12.86 4.94 -0.74
C ASN A 51 12.81 6.35 -1.33
N GLY A 52 12.55 7.34 -0.47
CA GLY A 52 12.52 8.76 -0.86
C GLY A 52 11.23 9.21 -1.55
N LYS A 53 10.25 8.34 -1.68
CA LYS A 53 8.98 8.68 -2.32
C LYS A 53 7.84 8.65 -1.30
N GLU A 54 6.93 9.62 -1.41
CA GLU A 54 5.78 9.73 -0.51
C GLU A 54 4.59 8.92 -1.00
N TYR A 55 3.92 8.26 -0.05
CA TYR A 55 2.69 7.51 -0.29
C TYR A 55 1.69 7.82 0.81
N ARG A 56 0.41 7.63 0.53
CA ARG A 56 -0.65 7.84 1.54
C ARG A 56 -1.20 6.50 1.97
N ALA A 57 -1.30 6.31 3.30
CA ALA A 57 -1.88 5.10 3.88
C ALA A 57 -3.40 5.21 3.83
N ASP A 58 -4.01 4.71 2.77
CA ASP A 58 -5.46 4.83 2.54
C ASP A 58 -6.21 3.52 2.72
N ASP A 59 -5.53 2.38 2.74
CA ASP A 59 -6.21 1.10 2.72
C ASP A 59 -5.64 0.13 3.76
N THR A 60 -6.41 -0.90 4.04
CA THR A 60 -6.00 -2.01 4.88
C THR A 60 -6.36 -3.30 4.15
N GLY A 61 -5.74 -4.42 4.55
CA GLY A 61 -6.05 -5.71 3.98
C GLY A 61 -5.92 -6.81 5.01
N GLY A 62 -6.68 -7.88 4.83
CA GLY A 62 -6.64 -9.01 5.76
C GLY A 62 -5.27 -9.65 5.87
N ALA A 63 -4.48 -9.59 4.79
CA ALA A 63 -3.13 -10.15 4.77
C ALA A 63 -2.05 -9.12 5.10
N ILE A 64 -2.42 -7.83 5.28
CA ILE A 64 -1.46 -6.75 5.54
C ILE A 64 -1.35 -6.58 7.05
N LYS A 65 -0.48 -7.36 7.65
CA LYS A 65 -0.27 -7.41 9.10
C LYS A 65 1.17 -7.09 9.46
N GLY A 66 1.35 -6.36 10.57
CA GLY A 66 2.68 -6.02 11.07
C GLY A 66 3.45 -5.12 10.13
N ASN A 67 4.72 -5.44 9.93
CA ASN A 67 5.62 -4.64 9.09
C ASN A 67 5.48 -5.02 7.62
N ARG A 68 4.29 -4.80 7.08
CA ARG A 68 3.98 -5.06 5.67
C ARG A 68 3.22 -3.90 5.07
N ILE A 69 3.60 -3.51 3.85
CA ILE A 69 2.93 -2.46 3.08
C ILE A 69 2.72 -2.97 1.66
N ASP A 70 1.52 -2.75 1.13
CA ASP A 70 1.14 -3.14 -0.22
C ASP A 70 0.92 -1.89 -1.04
N ILE A 71 1.76 -1.67 -2.06
CA ILE A 71 1.71 -0.46 -2.89
C ILE A 71 0.76 -0.68 -4.07
N CYS A 72 -0.17 0.25 -4.24
CA CYS A 72 -1.09 0.23 -5.39
C CYS A 72 -0.33 0.59 -6.66
N VAL A 73 -0.47 -0.23 -7.70
CA VAL A 73 0.12 0.03 -9.02
C VAL A 73 -0.97 0.03 -10.09
N GLY A 74 -0.60 0.41 -11.30
CA GLY A 74 -1.58 0.64 -12.36
C GLY A 74 -2.10 -0.62 -13.03
N SER A 75 -1.41 -1.76 -12.91
CA SER A 75 -1.85 -2.99 -13.57
C SER A 75 -1.39 -4.22 -12.80
N HIS A 76 -2.08 -5.32 -13.05
CA HIS A 76 -1.72 -6.62 -12.47
C HIS A 76 -0.31 -7.06 -12.90
N SER A 77 0.06 -6.78 -14.15
CA SER A 77 1.40 -7.08 -14.65
C SER A 77 2.47 -6.37 -13.86
N GLU A 78 2.26 -5.09 -13.53
CA GLU A 78 3.21 -4.35 -12.71
C GLU A 78 3.31 -4.91 -11.30
N ALA A 79 2.19 -5.34 -10.72
CA ALA A 79 2.18 -5.95 -9.39
C ALA A 79 3.03 -7.22 -9.38
N LEU A 80 2.90 -8.06 -10.40
CA LEU A 80 3.70 -9.28 -10.51
C LEU A 80 5.16 -8.99 -10.80
N LYS A 81 5.43 -8.03 -11.68
CA LYS A 81 6.78 -7.69 -12.11
C LYS A 81 7.64 -7.13 -10.96
N ASN A 82 7.04 -6.33 -10.09
CA ASN A 82 7.78 -5.72 -8.99
C ASN A 82 8.13 -6.72 -7.87
N GLY A 83 7.32 -7.75 -7.70
CA GLY A 83 7.60 -8.81 -6.72
C GLY A 83 7.55 -8.31 -5.28
N VAL A 84 8.46 -8.82 -4.46
CA VAL A 84 8.54 -8.51 -3.03
C VAL A 84 9.88 -7.83 -2.75
N LYS A 85 9.84 -6.73 -2.00
CA LYS A 85 11.04 -6.00 -1.60
C LYS A 85 11.02 -5.74 -0.10
N HIS A 86 12.17 -5.43 0.47
CA HIS A 86 12.28 -5.03 1.87
C HIS A 86 12.96 -3.67 1.92
N MET A 87 12.29 -2.67 2.46
CA MET A 87 12.77 -1.29 2.48
C MET A 87 12.41 -0.62 3.80
N ASP A 88 13.22 0.37 4.17
CA ASP A 88 12.92 1.16 5.35
C ASP A 88 11.78 2.12 5.06
N VAL A 89 10.92 2.31 6.06
CA VAL A 89 9.72 3.13 5.95
C VAL A 89 9.74 4.20 7.03
N TYR A 90 9.39 5.42 6.65
CA TYR A 90 9.31 6.56 7.56
C TYR A 90 7.91 7.16 7.49
N ILE A 91 7.45 7.75 8.58
CA ILE A 91 6.20 8.48 8.60
C ILE A 91 6.52 9.97 8.52
N LYS A 92 5.88 10.65 7.57
CA LYS A 92 6.00 12.11 7.45
C LYS A 92 4.94 12.75 8.34
N LYS A 93 5.39 13.64 9.19
CA LYS A 93 4.49 14.37 10.07
C LYS A 93 4.21 15.77 9.58
#